data_cbaad9be503a91b4928a8fa5d2eae3e8
#
_entry.id   cbaad9be503a91b4928a8fa5d2eae3e8
#
_cell.length_a   1.000
_cell.length_b   1.000
_cell.length_c   1.000
_cell.angle_alpha   90.00
_cell.angle_beta   90.00
_cell.angle_gamma   90.00
#
_symmetry.space_group_name_H-M   'P 1'
#
loop_
_entity.id
_entity.type
_entity.pdbx_description
1 polymer ?
#
loop_
_entity_poly.entity_id
_entity_poly.type
_entity_poly.pdbx_seq_one_letter_code
_entity_poly.pdbx_strand_id
1 'polypeptide(L)'
;MEQGYQGSYESVRDNLVRLLPTGRKNPAHSSLKSPPLATSRQAVFLFLRRLEKLCVEEQETVAKLRQLHSELDLAYDLVQQFVQMLHNRRGECLDAWLDQVARSELPELQSFAAGVEKDKDAVKNGLTWWINNGMVEGHVTKLKLIKRQGYGKAGFPLLRKRVLHAL
;
A
#
# COMPACT_ATOMS: atom_id res chain seq x y z
N MET A 1 23.47 18.67 1.00
CA MET A 1 22.68 18.29 2.18
C MET A 1 21.40 17.66 1.65
N GLU A 2 21.42 16.32 1.56
CA GLU A 2 20.25 15.55 1.13
C GLU A 2 19.31 15.39 2.32
N GLN A 3 18.17 16.05 2.28
CA GLN A 3 17.08 15.73 3.19
C GLN A 3 16.35 14.51 2.63
N GLY A 4 16.66 13.35 3.18
CA GLY A 4 15.98 12.10 2.88
C GLY A 4 14.50 12.18 3.26
N TYR A 5 13.65 11.69 2.38
CA TYR A 5 12.20 11.55 2.54
C TYR A 5 11.87 10.76 3.82
N GLN A 6 11.31 11.45 4.82
CA GLN A 6 10.80 10.88 6.08
C GLN A 6 9.27 10.76 6.08
N GLY A 7 8.68 10.37 4.99
CA GLY A 7 7.24 10.10 4.86
C GLY A 7 6.98 8.61 4.77
N SER A 8 7.26 7.90 5.83
CA SER A 8 7.15 6.46 5.95
C SER A 8 5.75 6.03 6.39
N TYR A 9 5.41 4.80 6.06
CA TYR A 9 4.38 3.88 6.55
C TYR A 9 3.66 4.26 7.89
N GLU A 10 4.30 4.97 8.80
CA GLU A 10 3.73 5.49 10.03
C GLU A 10 2.68 6.59 9.82
N SER A 11 2.84 7.44 8.81
CA SER A 11 1.87 8.51 8.52
C SER A 11 0.52 7.95 8.05
N VAL A 12 0.55 6.89 7.26
CA VAL A 12 -0.69 6.20 6.80
C VAL A 12 -1.33 5.48 7.97
N ARG A 13 -0.53 4.88 8.86
CA ARG A 13 -1.01 4.21 10.07
C ARG A 13 -1.68 5.18 11.04
N ASP A 14 -1.07 6.33 11.29
CA ASP A 14 -1.55 7.29 12.27
C ASP A 14 -2.83 8.00 11.81
N ASN A 15 -3.00 8.19 10.50
CA ASN A 15 -4.22 8.75 9.95
C ASN A 15 -5.37 7.72 9.93
N LEU A 16 -5.10 6.45 9.62
CA LEU A 16 -6.09 5.38 9.74
C LEU A 16 -6.52 5.10 11.19
N VAL A 17 -5.60 5.27 12.16
CA VAL A 17 -5.90 5.18 13.59
C VAL A 17 -6.81 6.32 14.04
N ARG A 18 -6.81 7.48 13.39
CA ARG A 18 -7.71 8.61 13.66
C ARG A 18 -9.14 8.36 13.19
N LEU A 19 -9.33 7.69 12.09
CA LEU A 19 -10.65 7.42 11.49
C LEU A 19 -11.37 6.23 12.13
N LEU A 20 -10.64 5.33 12.80
CA LEU A 20 -11.26 4.22 13.51
C LEU A 20 -11.27 4.51 15.00
N PRO A 21 -12.41 4.30 15.70
CA PRO A 21 -12.52 4.59 17.13
C PRO A 21 -11.51 3.75 17.91
N THR A 22 -10.39 4.36 18.26
CA THR A 22 -9.42 3.76 19.18
C THR A 22 -10.06 3.71 20.55
N GLY A 23 -10.41 2.50 20.97
CA GLY A 23 -10.89 2.24 22.31
C GLY A 23 -9.84 2.59 23.36
N ARG A 24 -9.80 3.85 23.80
CA ARG A 24 -9.21 4.23 25.08
C ARG A 24 -10.02 3.55 26.17
N LYS A 25 -9.42 2.65 26.90
CA LYS A 25 -10.00 2.00 28.08
C LYS A 25 -10.35 3.09 29.11
N ASN A 26 -11.63 3.43 29.22
CA ASN A 26 -12.21 3.99 30.43
C ASN A 26 -12.98 2.87 31.14
N PRO A 27 -12.70 2.56 32.40
CA PRO A 27 -13.42 1.55 33.15
C PRO A 27 -14.69 2.21 33.71
N ALA A 28 -15.81 2.07 33.06
CA ALA A 28 -17.16 2.09 33.59
C ALA A 28 -18.18 2.38 32.47
N HIS A 29 -18.70 1.35 31.89
CA HIS A 29 -20.11 1.13 31.58
C HIS A 29 -20.26 -0.15 30.77
N SER A 30 -20.82 -1.16 31.38
CA SER A 30 -21.26 -2.39 30.76
C SER A 30 -22.38 -2.09 29.77
N SER A 31 -22.09 -1.98 28.50
CA SER A 31 -23.04 -2.23 27.43
C SER A 31 -22.40 -3.23 26.50
N LEU A 32 -23.13 -4.28 26.16
CA LEU A 32 -22.78 -5.35 25.23
C LEU A 32 -22.16 -4.78 23.95
N LYS A 33 -20.85 -4.64 23.93
CA LYS A 33 -20.11 -4.26 22.72
C LYS A 33 -19.93 -5.52 21.90
N SER A 34 -20.69 -5.62 20.83
CA SER A 34 -20.33 -6.54 19.74
C SER A 34 -18.84 -6.39 19.42
N PRO A 35 -18.12 -7.48 19.18
CA PRO A 35 -16.70 -7.41 18.83
C PRO A 35 -16.52 -6.46 17.62
N PRO A 36 -15.44 -5.67 17.58
CA PRO A 36 -15.21 -4.76 16.47
C PRO A 36 -15.20 -5.58 15.16
N LEU A 37 -15.91 -5.11 14.17
CA LEU A 37 -16.12 -5.77 12.88
C LEU A 37 -14.80 -6.18 12.22
N ALA A 38 -13.79 -5.30 12.34
CA ALA A 38 -12.40 -5.54 11.93
C ALA A 38 -11.48 -4.55 12.65
N THR A 39 -10.22 -4.92 12.84
CA THR A 39 -9.20 -3.95 13.23
C THR A 39 -8.86 -3.06 12.02
N SER A 40 -8.33 -1.84 12.26
CA SER A 40 -7.90 -0.91 11.20
C SER A 40 -6.99 -1.59 10.17
N ARG A 41 -6.07 -2.43 10.65
CA ARG A 41 -5.14 -3.16 9.81
C ARG A 41 -5.84 -4.21 8.92
N GLN A 42 -6.80 -4.92 9.47
CA GLN A 42 -7.61 -5.88 8.72
C GLN A 42 -8.45 -5.18 7.67
N ALA A 43 -9.09 -4.06 8.01
CA ALA A 43 -9.87 -3.26 7.07
C ALA A 43 -9.04 -2.81 5.86
N VAL A 44 -7.81 -2.32 6.09
CA VAL A 44 -6.88 -1.93 5.01
C VAL A 44 -6.56 -3.12 4.10
N PHE A 45 -6.24 -4.27 4.67
CA PHE A 45 -5.94 -5.47 3.86
C PHE A 45 -7.16 -5.93 3.05
N LEU A 46 -8.36 -5.85 3.63
CA LEU A 46 -9.60 -6.18 2.93
C LEU A 46 -9.86 -5.21 1.77
N PHE A 47 -9.60 -3.91 1.97
CA PHE A 47 -9.80 -2.89 0.94
C PHE A 47 -8.79 -2.99 -0.20
N LEU A 48 -7.57 -3.47 0.05
CA LEU A 48 -6.54 -3.66 -0.96
C LEU A 48 -6.68 -4.97 -1.74
N ARG A 49 -7.41 -5.95 -1.20
CA ARG A 49 -7.63 -7.22 -1.89
C ARG A 49 -8.77 -7.10 -2.88
N ARG A 50 -8.64 -7.82 -3.99
CA ARG A 50 -9.70 -7.92 -4.99
C ARG A 50 -10.88 -8.69 -4.42
N LEU A 51 -12.10 -8.21 -4.72
CA LEU A 51 -13.34 -8.81 -4.23
C LEU A 51 -13.43 -10.32 -4.55
N GLU A 52 -12.94 -10.72 -5.73
CA GLU A 52 -12.92 -12.10 -6.21
C GLU A 52 -12.01 -13.03 -5.37
N LYS A 53 -11.06 -12.46 -4.63
CA LYS A 53 -10.10 -13.20 -3.78
C LYS A 53 -10.49 -13.20 -2.31
N LEU A 54 -11.58 -12.56 -1.96
CA LEU A 54 -12.12 -12.55 -0.61
C LEU A 54 -13.06 -13.74 -0.40
N CYS A 55 -12.96 -14.40 0.75
CA CYS A 55 -13.97 -15.38 1.14
C CYS A 55 -15.30 -14.69 1.48
N VAL A 56 -16.39 -15.45 1.58
CA VAL A 56 -17.74 -14.91 1.79
C VAL A 56 -17.80 -14.05 3.06
N GLU A 57 -17.17 -14.50 4.15
CA GLU A 57 -17.13 -13.79 5.43
C GLU A 57 -16.38 -12.44 5.33
N GLU A 58 -15.28 -12.42 4.55
CA GLU A 58 -14.51 -11.21 4.27
C GLU A 58 -15.32 -10.22 3.41
N GLN A 59 -16.07 -10.71 2.42
CA GLN A 59 -16.95 -9.88 1.58
C GLN A 59 -18.08 -9.25 2.41
N GLU A 60 -18.69 -10.02 3.32
CA GLU A 60 -19.68 -9.49 4.26
C GLU A 60 -19.08 -8.40 5.17
N THR A 61 -17.85 -8.62 5.63
CA THR A 61 -17.14 -7.64 6.47
C THR A 61 -16.89 -6.35 5.70
N VAL A 62 -16.44 -6.45 4.44
CA VAL A 62 -16.26 -5.27 3.56
C VAL A 62 -17.59 -4.57 3.33
N ALA A 63 -18.68 -5.30 3.05
CA ALA A 63 -20.00 -4.71 2.84
C ALA A 63 -20.48 -3.94 4.09
N LYS A 64 -20.28 -4.50 5.28
CA LYS A 64 -20.61 -3.84 6.55
C LYS A 64 -19.75 -2.60 6.79
N LEU A 65 -18.44 -2.66 6.48
CA LEU A 65 -17.54 -1.50 6.61
C LEU A 65 -17.96 -0.35 5.68
N ARG A 66 -18.33 -0.64 4.44
CA ARG A 66 -18.82 0.35 3.48
C ARG A 66 -20.11 1.05 3.95
N GLN A 67 -20.98 0.33 4.64
CA GLN A 67 -22.24 0.86 5.18
C GLN A 67 -22.07 1.74 6.41
N LEU A 68 -20.92 1.68 7.11
CA LEU A 68 -20.68 2.47 8.32
C LEU A 68 -20.56 3.96 8.04
N HIS A 69 -19.90 4.32 6.92
CA HIS A 69 -19.65 5.72 6.56
C HIS A 69 -19.53 5.85 5.03
N SER A 70 -20.11 6.91 4.48
CA SER A 70 -20.00 7.24 3.05
C SER A 70 -18.56 7.46 2.61
N GLU A 71 -17.71 7.99 3.50
CA GLU A 71 -16.27 8.16 3.24
C GLU A 71 -15.55 6.83 3.05
N LEU A 72 -15.91 5.80 3.84
CA LEU A 72 -15.33 4.45 3.69
C LEU A 72 -15.77 3.78 2.39
N ASP A 73 -17.01 4.02 1.99
CA ASP A 73 -17.54 3.51 0.72
C ASP A 73 -16.80 4.14 -0.47
N LEU A 74 -16.67 5.46 -0.47
CA LEU A 74 -15.92 6.19 -1.49
C LEU A 74 -14.43 5.81 -1.51
N ALA A 75 -13.81 5.68 -0.32
CA ALA A 75 -12.42 5.26 -0.19
C ALA A 75 -12.21 3.85 -0.77
N TYR A 76 -13.13 2.92 -0.49
CA TYR A 76 -13.08 1.58 -1.05
C TYR A 76 -13.11 1.60 -2.59
N ASP A 77 -14.03 2.35 -3.17
CA ASP A 77 -14.19 2.42 -4.63
C ASP A 77 -12.95 3.02 -5.30
N LEU A 78 -12.38 4.10 -4.76
CA LEU A 78 -11.16 4.72 -5.27
C LEU A 78 -9.94 3.78 -5.14
N VAL A 79 -9.81 3.07 -4.02
CA VAL A 79 -8.75 2.09 -3.81
C VAL A 79 -8.88 0.92 -4.79
N GLN A 80 -10.09 0.38 -4.98
CA GLN A 80 -10.33 -0.71 -5.91
C GLN A 80 -10.06 -0.32 -7.36
N GLN A 81 -10.39 0.90 -7.77
CA GLN A 81 -10.03 1.43 -9.09
C GLN A 81 -8.51 1.44 -9.29
N PHE A 82 -7.75 1.91 -8.29
CA PHE A 82 -6.28 1.93 -8.36
C PHE A 82 -5.71 0.51 -8.42
N VAL A 83 -6.20 -0.41 -7.61
CA VAL A 83 -5.82 -1.83 -7.62
C VAL A 83 -6.12 -2.47 -8.98
N GLN A 84 -7.27 -2.15 -9.59
CA GLN A 84 -7.63 -2.63 -10.92
C GLN A 84 -6.70 -2.07 -12.01
N MET A 85 -6.32 -0.79 -11.93
CA MET A 85 -5.32 -0.21 -12.85
C MET A 85 -3.98 -0.96 -12.77
N LEU A 86 -3.53 -1.28 -11.56
CA LEU A 86 -2.30 -2.06 -11.34
C LEU A 86 -2.39 -3.46 -11.98
N HIS A 87 -3.49 -4.15 -11.78
CA HIS A 87 -3.65 -5.51 -12.28
C HIS A 87 -3.86 -5.59 -13.79
N ASN A 88 -4.65 -4.68 -14.31
CA ASN A 88 -5.03 -4.66 -15.73
C ASN A 88 -4.05 -3.85 -16.59
N ARG A 89 -3.01 -3.28 -15.98
CA ARG A 89 -1.99 -2.45 -16.63
C ARG A 89 -2.57 -1.29 -17.43
N ARG A 90 -3.53 -0.61 -16.81
CA ARG A 90 -4.26 0.50 -17.43
C ARG A 90 -3.76 1.85 -16.94
N GLY A 91 -2.48 2.16 -17.23
CA GLY A 91 -1.88 3.45 -16.89
C GLY A 91 -2.56 4.65 -17.54
N GLU A 92 -3.32 4.44 -18.61
CA GLU A 92 -4.14 5.46 -19.26
C GLU A 92 -5.27 6.00 -18.35
N CYS A 93 -5.71 5.22 -17.38
CA CYS A 93 -6.77 5.62 -16.45
C CYS A 93 -6.25 6.45 -15.27
N LEU A 94 -4.92 6.62 -15.12
CA LEU A 94 -4.32 7.29 -13.97
C LEU A 94 -4.77 8.76 -13.86
N ASP A 95 -4.82 9.48 -14.97
CA ASP A 95 -5.19 10.89 -14.98
C ASP A 95 -6.64 11.09 -14.48
N ALA A 96 -7.57 10.28 -14.98
CA ALA A 96 -8.96 10.32 -14.56
C ALA A 96 -9.13 9.93 -13.09
N TRP A 97 -8.33 8.99 -12.59
CA TRP A 97 -8.33 8.59 -11.19
C TRP A 97 -7.82 9.71 -10.28
N LEU A 98 -6.73 10.38 -10.65
CA LEU A 98 -6.20 11.53 -9.90
C LEU A 98 -7.23 12.66 -9.79
N ASP A 99 -7.95 12.95 -10.88
CA ASP A 99 -9.03 13.94 -10.90
C ASP A 99 -10.18 13.55 -9.97
N GLN A 100 -10.55 12.26 -9.89
CA GLN A 100 -11.58 11.78 -8.97
C GLN A 100 -11.14 11.92 -7.52
N VAL A 101 -9.89 11.56 -7.20
CA VAL A 101 -9.34 11.70 -5.84
C VAL A 101 -9.26 13.17 -5.45
N ALA A 102 -8.85 14.07 -6.35
CA ALA A 102 -8.79 15.51 -6.08
C ALA A 102 -10.15 16.11 -5.73
N ARG A 103 -11.25 15.58 -6.30
CA ARG A 103 -12.63 15.99 -6.00
C ARG A 103 -13.23 15.29 -4.78
N SER A 104 -12.58 14.26 -4.27
CA SER A 104 -13.03 13.55 -3.06
C SER A 104 -12.70 14.38 -1.82
N GLU A 105 -13.53 14.26 -0.77
CA GLU A 105 -13.27 14.88 0.53
C GLU A 105 -12.42 13.97 1.44
N LEU A 106 -11.44 13.25 0.86
CA LEU A 106 -10.60 12.29 1.54
C LEU A 106 -9.13 12.78 1.57
N PRO A 107 -8.72 13.53 2.61
CA PRO A 107 -7.40 14.17 2.65
C PRO A 107 -6.24 13.19 2.58
N GLU A 108 -6.40 11.97 3.10
CA GLU A 108 -5.37 10.93 3.07
C GLU A 108 -5.14 10.42 1.65
N LEU A 109 -6.21 10.19 0.88
CA LEU A 109 -6.11 9.81 -0.53
C LEU A 109 -5.61 10.96 -1.38
N GLN A 110 -6.02 12.20 -1.10
CA GLN A 110 -5.49 13.39 -1.78
C GLN A 110 -3.97 13.54 -1.53
N SER A 111 -3.51 13.31 -0.31
CA SER A 111 -2.08 13.31 0.02
C SER A 111 -1.31 12.22 -0.74
N PHE A 112 -1.89 11.02 -0.85
CA PHE A 112 -1.32 9.94 -1.67
C PHE A 112 -1.29 10.32 -3.16
N ALA A 113 -2.38 10.84 -3.70
CA ALA A 113 -2.48 11.29 -5.08
C ALA A 113 -1.48 12.40 -5.41
N ALA A 114 -1.25 13.34 -4.49
CA ALA A 114 -0.22 14.37 -4.64
C ALA A 114 1.20 13.78 -4.69
N GLY A 115 1.45 12.68 -3.98
CA GLY A 115 2.69 11.91 -4.11
C GLY A 115 2.83 11.25 -5.48
N VAL A 116 1.76 10.63 -5.96
CA VAL A 116 1.70 10.00 -7.29
C VAL A 116 1.91 11.03 -8.41
N GLU A 117 1.32 12.24 -8.28
CA GLU A 117 1.46 13.31 -9.27
C GLU A 117 2.91 13.80 -9.43
N LYS A 118 3.71 13.79 -8.34
CA LYS A 118 5.14 14.16 -8.41
C LYS A 118 5.96 13.23 -9.29
N ASP A 119 5.63 11.93 -9.27
CA ASP A 119 6.32 10.89 -10.02
C ASP A 119 5.42 10.27 -11.10
N LYS A 120 4.48 11.06 -11.64
CA LYS A 120 3.39 10.62 -12.52
C LYS A 120 3.84 9.76 -13.68
N ASP A 121 4.88 10.19 -14.40
CA ASP A 121 5.40 9.46 -15.55
C ASP A 121 5.96 8.09 -15.14
N ALA A 122 6.68 8.03 -14.02
CA ALA A 122 7.22 6.77 -13.51
C ALA A 122 6.10 5.83 -13.05
N VAL A 123 5.09 6.36 -12.36
CA VAL A 123 3.91 5.58 -11.94
C VAL A 123 3.11 5.10 -13.15
N LYS A 124 2.84 5.97 -14.11
CA LYS A 124 2.11 5.65 -15.35
C LYS A 124 2.84 4.55 -16.16
N ASN A 125 4.15 4.66 -16.28
CA ASN A 125 4.98 3.62 -16.89
C ASN A 125 4.90 2.29 -16.13
N GLY A 126 4.99 2.31 -14.79
CA GLY A 126 4.85 1.13 -13.94
C GLY A 126 3.46 0.48 -14.03
N LEU A 127 2.41 1.28 -14.25
CA LEU A 127 1.04 0.82 -14.47
C LEU A 127 0.81 0.27 -15.89
N THR A 128 1.64 0.62 -16.86
CA THR A 128 1.44 0.26 -18.28
C THR A 128 2.33 -0.90 -18.71
N TRP A 129 3.61 -0.85 -18.34
CA TRP A 129 4.59 -1.83 -18.77
C TRP A 129 4.53 -3.11 -17.94
N TRP A 130 4.76 -4.26 -18.58
CA TRP A 130 4.86 -5.56 -17.92
C TRP A 130 6.17 -5.74 -17.13
N ILE A 131 7.18 -4.92 -17.42
CA ILE A 131 8.47 -4.94 -16.74
C ILE A 131 8.34 -4.16 -15.44
N ASN A 132 8.52 -4.84 -14.33
CA ASN A 132 8.57 -4.23 -13.00
C ASN A 132 9.99 -4.34 -12.41
N ASN A 133 10.29 -3.48 -11.44
CA ASN A 133 11.58 -3.48 -10.74
C ASN A 133 11.81 -4.68 -9.81
N GLY A 134 10.82 -5.55 -9.62
CA GLY A 134 10.92 -6.67 -8.68
C GLY A 134 12.09 -7.61 -8.97
N MET A 135 12.38 -7.86 -10.25
CA MET A 135 13.52 -8.66 -10.64
C MET A 135 14.84 -7.95 -10.31
N VAL A 136 14.92 -6.65 -10.58
CA VAL A 136 16.10 -5.83 -10.27
C VAL A 136 16.31 -5.74 -8.76
N GLU A 137 15.25 -5.49 -7.99
CA GLU A 137 15.30 -5.47 -6.52
C GLU A 137 15.72 -6.83 -5.94
N GLY A 138 15.22 -7.93 -6.50
CA GLY A 138 15.65 -9.28 -6.16
C GLY A 138 17.16 -9.47 -6.36
N HIS A 139 17.68 -9.06 -7.51
CA HIS A 139 19.12 -9.12 -7.80
C HIS A 139 19.94 -8.21 -6.90
N VAL A 140 19.50 -6.99 -6.63
CA VAL A 140 20.16 -6.06 -5.69
C VAL A 140 20.18 -6.63 -4.28
N THR A 141 19.07 -7.23 -3.83
CA THR A 141 18.99 -7.86 -2.51
C THR A 141 19.92 -9.06 -2.41
N LYS A 142 19.98 -9.90 -3.45
CA LYS A 142 20.91 -11.03 -3.55
C LYS A 142 22.37 -10.56 -3.54
N LEU A 143 22.69 -9.49 -4.27
CA LEU A 143 24.02 -8.88 -4.26
C LEU A 143 24.40 -8.37 -2.87
N LYS A 144 23.49 -7.68 -2.19
CA LYS A 144 23.67 -7.23 -0.81
C LYS A 144 23.91 -8.40 0.16
N LEU A 145 23.20 -9.50 -0.02
CA LEU A 145 23.38 -10.72 0.77
C LEU A 145 24.77 -11.31 0.56
N ILE A 146 25.21 -11.50 -0.69
CA ILE A 146 26.53 -12.03 -1.05
C ILE A 146 27.63 -11.14 -0.46
N LYS A 147 27.46 -9.80 -0.52
CA LYS A 147 28.41 -8.84 0.09
C LYS A 147 28.49 -9.01 1.60
N ARG A 148 27.35 -9.16 2.30
CA ARG A 148 27.30 -9.36 3.75
C ARG A 148 27.98 -10.67 4.16
N GLN A 149 27.78 -11.76 3.42
CA GLN A 149 28.45 -13.04 3.67
C GLN A 149 29.97 -12.97 3.57
N GLY A 150 30.49 -11.97 2.86
CA GLY A 150 31.93 -11.67 2.81
C GLY A 150 32.46 -10.83 3.98
N TYR A 151 31.62 -10.50 4.96
CA TYR A 151 31.97 -9.64 6.15
C TYR A 151 32.71 -8.35 5.76
N GLY A 152 32.41 -7.78 4.59
CA GLY A 152 33.08 -6.58 4.07
C GLY A 152 34.51 -6.80 3.56
N LYS A 153 35.06 -8.00 3.67
CA LYS A 153 36.43 -8.34 3.25
C LYS A 153 36.55 -8.80 1.80
N ALA A 154 35.42 -9.04 1.13
CA ALA A 154 35.43 -9.48 -0.27
C ALA A 154 35.71 -8.28 -1.19
N GLY A 155 36.90 -8.22 -1.76
CA GLY A 155 37.23 -7.28 -2.83
C GLY A 155 36.41 -7.56 -4.10
N PHE A 156 36.37 -6.58 -5.02
CA PHE A 156 35.54 -6.63 -6.23
C PHE A 156 35.73 -7.92 -7.07
N PRO A 157 36.96 -8.45 -7.29
CA PRO A 157 37.14 -9.67 -8.07
C PRO A 157 36.47 -10.89 -7.45
N LEU A 158 36.56 -11.03 -6.12
CA LEU A 158 35.91 -12.12 -5.39
C LEU A 158 34.38 -11.97 -5.37
N LEU A 159 33.90 -10.74 -5.19
CA LEU A 159 32.48 -10.45 -5.22
C LEU A 159 31.88 -10.78 -6.61
N ARG A 160 32.57 -10.37 -7.67
CA ARG A 160 32.17 -10.70 -9.06
C ARG A 160 32.07 -12.20 -9.30
N LYS A 161 33.09 -12.97 -8.88
CA LYS A 161 33.04 -14.44 -8.98
C LYS A 161 31.84 -15.03 -8.26
N ARG A 162 31.63 -14.64 -7.00
CA ARG A 162 30.49 -15.12 -6.20
C ARG A 162 29.13 -14.78 -6.83
N VAL A 163 28.97 -13.59 -7.39
CA VAL A 163 27.72 -13.19 -8.07
C VAL A 163 27.48 -14.04 -9.30
N LEU A 164 28.50 -14.24 -10.13
CA LEU A 164 28.39 -15.03 -11.36
C LEU A 164 28.13 -16.52 -11.12
N HIS A 165 28.60 -17.07 -10.00
CA HIS A 165 28.34 -18.46 -9.63
C HIS A 165 27.05 -18.66 -8.80
N ALA A 166 26.42 -17.56 -8.37
CA ALA A 166 25.17 -17.61 -7.61
C ALA A 166 23.93 -17.33 -8.48
N LEU A 167 24.13 -17.00 -9.76
CA LEU A 167 23.09 -16.86 -10.77
C LEU A 167 22.85 -18.21 -11.43
#